data_e27fb9172543526cef4e7dbc92bb2cb4
#
_entry.id   e27fb9172543526cef4e7dbc92bb2cb4
#
_cell.length_a   1.000
_cell.length_b   1.000
_cell.length_c   1.000
_cell.angle_alpha   90.00
_cell.angle_beta   90.00
_cell.angle_gamma   90.00
#
_symmetry.space_group_name_H-M   'P 1'
#
loop_
_entity.id
_entity.type
_entity.pdbx_description
1 polymer ?
#
loop_
_entity_poly.entity_id
_entity_poly.type
_entity_poly.pdbx_seq_one_letter_code
_entity_poly.pdbx_strand_id
1 'polypeptide(L)'
;MEFCMKCGAKLECRFLENEGMIPYCPVCKAFRFPVFSTAVIMIVMNQPQDKILLIQQYGGDAWILVAGYINKGEDAEHAVRREVKEEIGLDVIQMQYQGSAYFRKTNSLMLCFSCLVDAETLDGITAEVDRAAWFPVVQAQQEICPDSIAQKFLDGFLQRKGKKPSYADNIIP
;
A
#
# COMPACT_ATOMS: atom_id res chain seq x y z
N MET A 1 -12.19 13.99 12.92
CA MET A 1 -11.30 15.14 13.25
C MET A 1 -12.11 16.13 14.07
N GLU A 2 -11.70 16.43 15.30
CA GLU A 2 -12.42 17.33 16.21
C GLU A 2 -11.81 18.74 16.25
N PHE A 3 -10.51 18.85 15.97
CA PHE A 3 -9.76 20.11 16.04
C PHE A 3 -9.11 20.44 14.71
N CYS A 4 -8.99 21.73 14.42
CA CYS A 4 -8.33 22.23 13.21
C CYS A 4 -6.82 22.02 13.28
N MET A 5 -6.27 21.28 12.34
CA MET A 5 -4.82 21.01 12.28
C MET A 5 -3.96 22.25 11.97
N LYS A 6 -4.58 23.38 11.55
CA LYS A 6 -3.86 24.64 11.27
C LYS A 6 -3.77 25.54 12.50
N CYS A 7 -4.84 25.63 13.32
CA CYS A 7 -4.92 26.60 14.42
C CYS A 7 -5.37 26.01 15.76
N GLY A 8 -5.63 24.70 15.84
CA GLY A 8 -6.07 24.03 17.06
C GLY A 8 -7.52 24.30 17.50
N ALA A 9 -8.26 25.19 16.83
CA ALA A 9 -9.65 25.48 17.20
C ALA A 9 -10.55 24.27 17.01
N LYS A 10 -11.57 24.13 17.87
CA LYS A 10 -12.61 23.10 17.72
C LYS A 10 -13.37 23.30 16.41
N LEU A 11 -13.61 22.21 15.69
CA LEU A 11 -14.35 22.22 14.43
C LEU A 11 -15.84 22.11 14.68
N GLU A 12 -16.62 22.76 13.80
CA GLU A 12 -18.07 22.66 13.69
C GLU A 12 -18.40 21.88 12.42
N CYS A 13 -19.54 21.18 12.37
CA CYS A 13 -20.06 20.65 11.11
C CYS A 13 -20.91 21.72 10.41
N ARG A 14 -20.61 21.99 9.13
CA ARG A 14 -21.38 22.87 8.27
C ARG A 14 -21.69 22.21 6.94
N PHE A 15 -22.83 22.56 6.39
CA PHE A 15 -23.22 22.06 5.05
C PHE A 15 -22.38 22.74 3.97
N LEU A 16 -21.81 21.93 3.09
CA LEU A 16 -21.13 22.35 1.87
C LEU A 16 -21.87 21.73 0.68
N GLU A 17 -22.25 22.55 -0.29
CA GLU A 17 -22.95 22.10 -1.50
C GLU A 17 -22.17 20.99 -2.21
N ASN A 18 -22.86 19.94 -2.60
CA ASN A 18 -22.33 18.70 -3.21
C ASN A 18 -21.49 17.79 -2.31
N GLU A 19 -21.08 18.24 -1.09
CA GLU A 19 -20.23 17.46 -0.16
C GLU A 19 -20.98 17.06 1.13
N GLY A 20 -22.11 17.72 1.44
CA GLY A 20 -22.88 17.47 2.65
C GLY A 20 -22.28 18.13 3.90
N MET A 21 -22.36 17.44 5.04
CA MET A 21 -21.91 17.96 6.35
C MET A 21 -20.40 17.75 6.50
N ILE A 22 -19.64 18.82 6.37
CA ILE A 22 -18.16 18.80 6.43
C ILE A 22 -17.68 19.59 7.65
N PRO A 23 -16.62 19.14 8.37
CA PRO A 23 -15.97 19.89 9.42
C PRO A 23 -15.50 21.27 8.94
N TYR A 24 -15.86 22.32 9.67
CA TYR A 24 -15.49 23.70 9.35
C TYR A 24 -14.77 24.34 10.54
N CYS A 25 -13.69 25.06 10.27
CA CYS A 25 -12.98 25.83 11.27
C CYS A 25 -13.50 27.28 11.31
N PRO A 26 -14.15 27.74 12.41
CA PRO A 26 -14.67 29.10 12.50
C PRO A 26 -13.58 30.16 12.56
N VAL A 27 -12.40 29.81 13.09
CA VAL A 27 -11.24 30.72 13.21
C VAL A 27 -10.54 30.89 11.86
N CYS A 28 -10.23 29.79 11.17
CA CYS A 28 -9.61 29.84 9.83
C CYS A 28 -10.59 30.17 8.72
N LYS A 29 -11.90 30.14 8.99
CA LYS A 29 -12.99 30.31 8.01
C LYS A 29 -12.86 29.37 6.81
N ALA A 30 -12.57 28.09 7.07
CA ALA A 30 -12.31 27.09 6.01
C ALA A 30 -12.81 25.70 6.41
N PHE A 31 -13.31 24.97 5.44
CA PHE A 31 -13.65 23.55 5.56
C PHE A 31 -12.40 22.69 5.77
N ARG A 32 -12.57 21.54 6.43
CA ARG A 32 -11.51 20.58 6.72
C ARG A 32 -11.98 19.20 6.28
N PHE A 33 -11.38 18.72 5.21
CA PHE A 33 -11.62 17.37 4.70
C PHE A 33 -10.86 16.32 5.52
N PRO A 34 -11.28 15.04 5.46
CA PRO A 34 -10.57 13.96 6.15
C PRO A 34 -9.08 13.93 5.79
N VAL A 35 -8.25 13.73 6.81
CA VAL A 35 -6.80 13.57 6.64
C VAL A 35 -6.42 12.16 7.02
N PHE A 36 -5.69 11.50 6.13
CA PHE A 36 -5.15 10.16 6.30
C PHE A 36 -3.77 10.09 5.65
N SER A 37 -2.95 9.16 6.11
CA SER A 37 -1.67 8.87 5.48
C SER A 37 -1.90 8.09 4.19
N THR A 38 -0.99 8.23 3.23
CA THR A 38 -1.01 7.41 2.02
C THR A 38 0.24 6.53 2.00
N ALA A 39 0.06 5.26 1.67
CA ALA A 39 1.14 4.29 1.62
C ALA A 39 1.00 3.38 0.40
N VAL A 40 2.12 2.82 -0.04
CA VAL A 40 2.17 1.77 -1.04
C VAL A 40 2.37 0.40 -0.38
N ILE A 41 1.86 -0.65 -1.00
CA ILE A 41 2.10 -2.03 -0.64
C ILE A 41 2.37 -2.83 -1.91
N MET A 42 3.45 -3.62 -1.93
CA MET A 42 3.96 -4.22 -3.15
C MET A 42 3.92 -5.74 -3.11
N ILE A 43 3.30 -6.35 -4.12
CA ILE A 43 3.44 -7.77 -4.43
C ILE A 43 4.68 -7.90 -5.32
N VAL A 44 5.85 -8.09 -4.69
CA VAL A 44 7.12 -8.19 -5.39
C VAL A 44 7.30 -9.61 -5.92
N MET A 45 7.51 -9.72 -7.23
CA MET A 45 7.69 -10.98 -7.94
C MET A 45 9.03 -11.02 -8.66
N ASN A 46 9.58 -12.23 -8.79
CA ASN A 46 10.71 -12.49 -9.68
C ASN A 46 10.29 -12.41 -11.17
N GLN A 47 11.26 -12.37 -12.08
CA GLN A 47 10.97 -12.24 -13.53
C GLN A 47 10.12 -13.40 -14.10
N PRO A 48 10.33 -14.69 -13.72
CA PRO A 48 9.45 -15.78 -14.13
C PRO A 48 8.03 -15.69 -13.56
N GLN A 49 7.79 -14.84 -12.56
CA GLN A 49 6.52 -14.64 -11.86
C GLN A 49 5.99 -15.93 -11.19
N ASP A 50 6.87 -16.78 -10.76
CA ASP A 50 6.57 -18.03 -10.05
C ASP A 50 6.82 -17.91 -8.53
N LYS A 51 7.50 -16.83 -8.08
CA LYS A 51 7.77 -16.54 -6.67
C LYS A 51 7.30 -15.13 -6.28
N ILE A 52 6.93 -15.01 -5.02
CA ILE A 52 6.59 -13.75 -4.35
C ILE A 52 7.52 -13.56 -3.17
N LEU A 53 8.04 -12.35 -3.01
CA LEU A 53 8.84 -11.96 -1.86
C LEU A 53 7.93 -11.61 -0.70
N LEU A 54 8.21 -12.19 0.47
CA LEU A 54 7.63 -11.79 1.75
C LEU A 54 8.74 -11.35 2.69
N ILE A 55 8.42 -10.46 3.61
CA ILE A 55 9.34 -9.93 4.61
C ILE A 55 8.77 -10.08 6.03
N GLN A 56 9.66 -10.02 7.02
CA GLN A 56 9.35 -9.86 8.45
C GLN A 56 10.02 -8.58 8.94
N GLN A 57 9.33 -7.79 9.76
CA GLN A 57 9.81 -6.50 10.24
C GLN A 57 9.51 -6.33 11.73
N TYR A 58 10.28 -5.45 12.39
CA TYR A 58 10.04 -4.98 13.76
C TYR A 58 10.02 -6.09 14.81
N GLY A 59 10.83 -7.13 14.64
CA GLY A 59 10.91 -8.29 15.56
C GLY A 59 9.69 -9.21 15.51
N GLY A 60 8.81 -9.05 14.51
CA GLY A 60 7.63 -9.89 14.33
C GLY A 60 7.92 -11.12 13.48
N ASP A 61 7.21 -12.23 13.77
CA ASP A 61 7.34 -13.49 13.01
C ASP A 61 6.39 -13.58 11.81
N ALA A 62 5.51 -12.58 11.63
CA ALA A 62 4.50 -12.59 10.57
C ALA A 62 5.12 -12.23 9.21
N TRP A 63 4.88 -13.05 8.21
CA TRP A 63 5.23 -12.74 6.83
C TRP A 63 4.24 -11.74 6.24
N ILE A 64 4.75 -10.64 5.69
CA ILE A 64 3.97 -9.56 5.08
C ILE A 64 4.54 -9.17 3.71
N LEU A 65 3.81 -8.35 2.98
CA LEU A 65 4.30 -7.69 1.76
C LEU A 65 5.15 -6.46 2.12
N VAL A 66 6.11 -6.11 1.27
CA VAL A 66 6.85 -4.85 1.31
C VAL A 66 5.88 -3.68 1.27
N ALA A 67 6.03 -2.70 2.14
CA ALA A 67 5.13 -1.56 2.21
C ALA A 67 5.78 -0.34 2.87
N GLY A 68 5.46 0.86 2.37
CA GLY A 68 5.97 2.09 2.97
C GLY A 68 5.08 3.30 2.70
N TYR A 69 5.34 4.39 3.42
CA TYR A 69 4.59 5.63 3.27
C TYR A 69 5.06 6.43 2.04
N ILE A 70 4.10 7.05 1.37
CA ILE A 70 4.39 8.04 0.33
C ILE A 70 4.80 9.35 1.00
N ASN A 71 5.97 9.86 0.68
CA ASN A 71 6.50 11.10 1.22
C ASN A 71 5.83 12.33 0.57
N LYS A 72 5.88 13.46 1.28
CA LYS A 72 5.36 14.72 0.73
C LYS A 72 6.10 15.11 -0.56
N GLY A 73 5.35 15.26 -1.64
CA GLY A 73 5.89 15.61 -2.96
C GLY A 73 6.33 14.40 -3.80
N GLU A 74 6.15 13.19 -3.30
CA GLU A 74 6.42 11.93 -3.99
C GLU A 74 5.11 11.38 -4.60
N ASP A 75 5.17 10.80 -5.77
CA ASP A 75 4.08 10.00 -6.33
C ASP A 75 4.19 8.53 -5.90
N ALA A 76 3.14 7.76 -6.16
CA ALA A 76 3.07 6.37 -5.72
C ALA A 76 4.11 5.47 -6.41
N GLU A 77 4.38 5.70 -7.69
CA GLU A 77 5.33 4.94 -8.50
C GLU A 77 6.78 5.17 -8.04
N HIS A 78 7.13 6.39 -7.64
CA HIS A 78 8.43 6.68 -7.02
C HIS A 78 8.54 6.03 -5.64
N ALA A 79 7.50 6.12 -4.81
CA ALA A 79 7.48 5.46 -3.50
C ALA A 79 7.66 3.94 -3.63
N VAL A 80 6.99 3.28 -4.59
CA VAL A 80 7.18 1.84 -4.87
C VAL A 80 8.64 1.51 -5.15
N ARG A 81 9.30 2.26 -6.05
CA ARG A 81 10.71 2.01 -6.39
C ARG A 81 11.63 2.25 -5.21
N ARG A 82 11.40 3.34 -4.47
CA ARG A 82 12.20 3.70 -3.30
C ARG A 82 12.08 2.64 -2.21
N GLU A 83 10.87 2.26 -1.80
CA GLU A 83 10.66 1.29 -0.72
C GLU A 83 11.23 -0.10 -1.08
N VAL A 84 11.01 -0.57 -2.32
CA VAL A 84 11.62 -1.84 -2.77
C VAL A 84 13.14 -1.75 -2.74
N LYS A 85 13.72 -0.62 -3.15
CA LYS A 85 15.18 -0.42 -3.11
C LYS A 85 15.71 -0.28 -1.69
N GLU A 86 15.02 0.49 -0.84
CA GLU A 86 15.42 0.74 0.55
C GLU A 86 15.29 -0.50 1.42
N GLU A 87 14.19 -1.26 1.33
CA GLU A 87 13.95 -2.41 2.21
C GLU A 87 14.70 -3.68 1.77
N ILE A 88 14.76 -3.96 0.47
CA ILE A 88 15.27 -5.24 -0.03
C ILE A 88 16.42 -5.14 -1.04
N GLY A 89 16.83 -3.93 -1.41
CA GLY A 89 17.99 -3.68 -2.28
C GLY A 89 17.77 -3.95 -3.77
N LEU A 90 16.56 -4.32 -4.21
CA LEU A 90 16.26 -4.68 -5.60
C LEU A 90 15.72 -3.50 -6.41
N ASP A 91 15.89 -3.56 -7.73
CA ASP A 91 15.37 -2.56 -8.64
C ASP A 91 14.08 -3.03 -9.33
N VAL A 92 13.03 -2.19 -9.26
CA VAL A 92 11.75 -2.48 -9.93
C VAL A 92 11.87 -2.20 -11.42
N ILE A 93 11.77 -3.24 -12.24
CA ILE A 93 11.82 -3.16 -13.71
C ILE A 93 10.44 -2.97 -14.35
N GLN A 94 9.39 -3.44 -13.69
CA GLN A 94 8.00 -3.27 -14.13
C GLN A 94 7.08 -3.19 -12.92
N MET A 95 6.04 -2.37 -12.99
CA MET A 95 5.00 -2.31 -11.96
C MET A 95 3.62 -2.09 -12.58
N GLN A 96 2.59 -2.53 -11.86
CA GLN A 96 1.20 -2.34 -12.23
C GLN A 96 0.34 -2.10 -11.00
N TYR A 97 -0.50 -1.06 -11.04
CA TYR A 97 -1.49 -0.79 -10.00
C TYR A 97 -2.53 -1.90 -9.91
N GLN A 98 -2.83 -2.36 -8.70
CA GLN A 98 -3.72 -3.49 -8.43
C GLN A 98 -4.99 -3.10 -7.68
N GLY A 99 -5.06 -1.89 -7.14
CA GLY A 99 -6.20 -1.40 -6.38
C GLY A 99 -5.81 -0.72 -5.08
N SER A 100 -6.80 -0.27 -4.31
CA SER A 100 -6.56 0.38 -3.03
C SER A 100 -7.48 -0.14 -1.94
N ALA A 101 -7.10 0.07 -0.68
CA ALA A 101 -7.93 -0.18 0.48
C ALA A 101 -7.59 0.78 1.62
N TYR A 102 -8.61 1.21 2.36
CA TYR A 102 -8.39 1.99 3.56
C TYR A 102 -8.05 1.08 4.75
N PHE A 103 -6.91 1.33 5.37
CA PHE A 103 -6.43 0.59 6.53
C PHE A 103 -6.69 1.36 7.82
N ARG A 104 -7.71 0.93 8.57
CA ARG A 104 -8.20 1.65 9.74
C ARG A 104 -7.19 1.76 10.88
N LYS A 105 -6.34 0.72 11.08
CA LYS A 105 -5.39 0.69 12.20
C LYS A 105 -4.41 1.85 12.18
N THR A 106 -3.96 2.26 11.00
CA THR A 106 -2.99 3.36 10.83
C THR A 106 -3.61 4.60 10.20
N ASN A 107 -4.94 4.61 9.96
CA ASN A 107 -5.60 5.71 9.24
C ASN A 107 -4.93 5.99 7.90
N SER A 108 -4.69 4.94 7.09
CA SER A 108 -3.94 5.05 5.83
C SER A 108 -4.74 4.55 4.64
N LEU A 109 -4.62 5.24 3.51
CA LEU A 109 -5.00 4.71 2.21
C LEU A 109 -3.82 3.93 1.65
N MET A 110 -4.01 2.62 1.48
CA MET A 110 -3.00 1.71 0.92
C MET A 110 -3.23 1.54 -0.58
N LEU A 111 -2.22 1.84 -1.39
CA LEU A 111 -2.20 1.65 -2.84
C LEU A 111 -1.39 0.40 -3.15
N CYS A 112 -2.03 -0.63 -3.71
CA CYS A 112 -1.37 -1.89 -4.02
C CYS A 112 -0.81 -1.88 -5.44
N PHE A 113 0.45 -2.31 -5.55
CA PHE A 113 1.13 -2.55 -6.83
C PHE A 113 1.67 -3.98 -6.89
N SER A 114 1.64 -4.60 -8.06
CA SER A 114 2.48 -5.75 -8.37
C SER A 114 3.74 -5.26 -9.06
N CYS A 115 4.90 -5.82 -8.69
CA CYS A 115 6.21 -5.40 -9.19
C CYS A 115 7.01 -6.59 -9.66
N LEU A 116 7.71 -6.45 -10.80
CA LEU A 116 8.80 -7.34 -11.18
C LEU A 116 10.13 -6.67 -10.83
N VAL A 117 11.07 -7.44 -10.31
CA VAL A 117 12.40 -6.96 -9.94
C VAL A 117 13.48 -7.58 -10.80
N ASP A 118 14.63 -6.94 -10.84
CA ASP A 118 15.78 -7.28 -11.69
C ASP A 118 16.50 -8.57 -11.27
N ALA A 119 16.48 -8.90 -9.98
CA ALA A 119 17.22 -10.03 -9.40
C ALA A 119 16.43 -10.74 -8.28
N GLU A 120 16.93 -11.89 -7.83
CA GLU A 120 16.42 -12.63 -6.66
C GLU A 120 17.41 -12.61 -5.48
N THR A 121 18.58 -12.01 -5.63
CA THR A 121 19.58 -11.91 -4.55
C THR A 121 19.09 -10.92 -3.49
N LEU A 122 19.19 -11.29 -2.21
CA LEU A 122 18.72 -10.50 -1.08
C LEU A 122 19.87 -9.94 -0.24
N ASP A 123 20.99 -9.61 -0.88
CA ASP A 123 22.20 -9.10 -0.21
C ASP A 123 22.07 -7.65 0.24
N GLY A 124 21.06 -6.94 -0.27
CA GLY A 124 20.79 -5.51 0.01
C GLY A 124 19.71 -5.25 1.06
N ILE A 125 19.31 -6.26 1.85
CA ILE A 125 18.33 -6.08 2.92
C ILE A 125 18.85 -5.10 3.96
N THR A 126 18.04 -4.09 4.32
CA THR A 126 18.42 -3.08 5.31
C THR A 126 17.98 -3.49 6.73
N ALA A 127 18.41 -2.70 7.74
CA ALA A 127 18.07 -2.95 9.13
C ALA A 127 16.56 -2.79 9.46
N GLU A 128 15.75 -2.30 8.53
CA GLU A 128 14.30 -2.18 8.70
C GLU A 128 13.58 -3.51 8.46
N VAL A 129 14.25 -4.45 7.78
CA VAL A 129 13.71 -5.78 7.46
C VAL A 129 14.51 -6.84 8.23
N ASP A 130 13.85 -7.54 9.15
CA ASP A 130 14.49 -8.62 9.94
C ASP A 130 14.81 -9.84 9.08
N ARG A 131 13.90 -10.19 8.18
CA ARG A 131 14.03 -11.32 7.26
C ARG A 131 13.28 -11.07 5.96
N ALA A 132 13.83 -11.55 4.85
CA ALA A 132 13.14 -11.59 3.56
C ALA A 132 13.34 -12.98 2.93
N ALA A 133 12.32 -13.49 2.24
CA ALA A 133 12.41 -14.77 1.54
C ALA A 133 11.50 -14.82 0.32
N TRP A 134 11.97 -15.53 -0.69
CA TRP A 134 11.18 -15.86 -1.87
C TRP A 134 10.36 -17.14 -1.64
N PHE A 135 9.08 -17.06 -1.84
CA PHE A 135 8.15 -18.19 -1.75
C PHE A 135 7.54 -18.48 -3.12
N PRO A 136 7.41 -19.75 -3.52
CA PRO A 136 6.51 -20.11 -4.61
C PRO A 136 5.12 -19.49 -4.38
N VAL A 137 4.43 -19.06 -5.44
CA VAL A 137 3.16 -18.29 -5.32
C VAL A 137 2.15 -18.95 -4.39
N VAL A 138 1.97 -20.29 -4.49
CA VAL A 138 1.04 -21.04 -3.65
C VAL A 138 1.47 -21.02 -2.18
N GLN A 139 2.77 -21.13 -1.92
CA GLN A 139 3.31 -21.09 -0.57
C GLN A 139 3.23 -19.69 0.02
N ALA A 140 3.50 -18.62 -0.76
CA ALA A 140 3.35 -17.24 -0.32
C ALA A 140 1.93 -16.96 0.20
N GLN A 141 0.91 -17.52 -0.46
CA GLN A 141 -0.49 -17.38 -0.04
C GLN A 141 -0.78 -18.10 1.30
N GLN A 142 -0.05 -19.16 1.61
CA GLN A 142 -0.20 -19.91 2.86
C GLN A 142 0.57 -19.28 4.03
N GLU A 143 1.75 -18.71 3.73
CA GLU A 143 2.67 -18.15 4.73
C GLU A 143 2.34 -16.71 5.12
N ILE A 144 1.67 -15.95 4.23
CA ILE A 144 1.33 -14.56 4.50
C ILE A 144 0.43 -14.43 5.72
N CYS A 145 0.68 -13.40 6.55
CA CYS A 145 -0.08 -13.13 7.77
C CYS A 145 -1.60 -13.18 7.52
N PRO A 146 -2.32 -14.08 8.18
CA PRO A 146 -3.75 -14.22 7.98
C PRO A 146 -4.53 -12.98 8.46
N ASP A 147 -5.68 -12.72 7.84
CA ASP A 147 -6.58 -11.59 8.14
C ASP A 147 -5.91 -10.20 8.01
N SER A 148 -4.77 -10.16 7.34
CA SER A 148 -4.02 -8.92 7.09
C SER A 148 -4.46 -8.22 5.80
N ILE A 149 -4.13 -6.93 5.70
CA ILE A 149 -4.29 -6.18 4.45
C ILE A 149 -3.39 -6.75 3.34
N ALA A 150 -2.22 -7.29 3.71
CA ALA A 150 -1.30 -7.93 2.79
C ALA A 150 -1.93 -9.18 2.16
N GLN A 151 -2.53 -10.06 2.96
CA GLN A 151 -3.26 -11.22 2.46
C GLN A 151 -4.40 -10.81 1.54
N LYS A 152 -5.22 -9.83 1.95
CA LYS A 152 -6.34 -9.33 1.13
C LYS A 152 -5.88 -8.90 -0.26
N PHE A 153 -4.76 -8.18 -0.37
CA PHE A 153 -4.24 -7.73 -1.66
C PHE A 153 -3.66 -8.89 -2.47
N LEU A 154 -2.91 -9.80 -1.82
CA LEU A 154 -2.34 -10.96 -2.49
C LEU A 154 -3.43 -11.87 -3.07
N ASP A 155 -4.45 -12.20 -2.29
CA ASP A 155 -5.58 -13.02 -2.73
C ASP A 155 -6.34 -12.38 -3.89
N GLY A 156 -6.63 -11.07 -3.78
CA GLY A 156 -7.27 -10.32 -4.86
C GLY A 156 -6.46 -10.29 -6.15
N PHE A 157 -5.14 -10.19 -6.06
CA PHE A 157 -4.23 -10.25 -7.21
C PHE A 157 -4.25 -11.64 -7.85
N LEU A 158 -4.11 -12.71 -7.07
CA LEU A 158 -4.07 -14.09 -7.57
C LEU A 158 -5.40 -14.50 -8.22
N GLN A 159 -6.54 -14.07 -7.65
CA GLN A 159 -7.86 -14.30 -8.25
C GLN A 159 -8.00 -13.64 -9.64
N ARG A 160 -7.46 -12.43 -9.82
CA ARG A 160 -7.47 -11.75 -11.12
C ARG A 160 -6.52 -12.41 -12.13
N LYS A 161 -5.32 -12.82 -11.67
CA LYS A 161 -4.33 -13.52 -12.52
C LYS A 161 -4.86 -14.86 -13.04
N GLY A 162 -5.71 -15.56 -12.28
CA GLY A 162 -6.36 -16.83 -12.69
C GLY A 162 -7.56 -16.65 -13.64
N LYS A 163 -8.11 -15.43 -13.75
CA LYS A 163 -9.16 -15.11 -14.72
C LYS A 163 -8.52 -14.52 -15.98
N LYS A 164 -8.80 -15.10 -17.18
CA LYS A 164 -8.46 -14.43 -18.44
C LYS A 164 -9.05 -13.02 -18.43
N PRO A 165 -8.29 -11.96 -18.85
CA PRO A 165 -8.83 -10.61 -18.89
C PRO A 165 -10.06 -10.59 -19.82
N SER A 166 -11.23 -10.34 -19.25
CA SER A 166 -12.39 -9.94 -20.02
C SER A 166 -12.27 -8.43 -20.27
N TYR A 167 -12.40 -8.00 -21.51
CA TYR A 167 -12.33 -6.60 -21.94
C TYR A 167 -13.43 -5.69 -21.30
N ALA A 168 -14.31 -6.26 -20.47
CA ALA A 168 -15.48 -5.58 -19.92
C ALA A 168 -15.21 -4.87 -18.56
N ASP A 169 -14.09 -5.12 -17.89
CA ASP A 169 -13.90 -4.68 -16.48
C ASP A 169 -13.22 -3.30 -16.36
N ASN A 170 -12.99 -2.58 -17.45
CA ASN A 170 -12.30 -1.27 -17.46
C ASN A 170 -13.21 -0.06 -17.75
N ILE A 171 -14.53 -0.20 -17.66
CA ILE A 171 -15.43 0.95 -17.76
C ILE A 171 -15.89 1.30 -16.34
N ILE A 172 -15.25 2.32 -15.76
CA ILE A 172 -15.77 3.04 -14.60
C ILE A 172 -16.98 3.85 -15.09
N PRO A 173 -18.15 3.71 -14.45
CA PRO A 173 -19.30 4.53 -14.78
C PRO A 173 -19.09 5.99 -14.40
#